data_90beb1ebbf9b7260c07f2b0a2fcced38
#
_entry.id   90beb1ebbf9b7260c07f2b0a2fcced38
#
_cell.length_a   1.000
_cell.length_b   1.000
_cell.length_c   1.000
_cell.angle_alpha   90.00
_cell.angle_beta   90.00
_cell.angle_gamma   90.00
#
_symmetry.space_group_name_H-M   'P 1'
#
loop_
_entity.id
_entity.type
_entity.pdbx_description
1 polymer ?
#
loop_
_entity_poly.entity_id
_entity_poly.type
_entity_poly.pdbx_seq_one_letter_code
_entity_poly.pdbx_strand_id
1 'polypeptide(L)'
;MLNVYSRTRDGETLLSRSFRAKEFACKDGTDPLFVDSELVQVLQAIRDHFGAPVVITSGYRTAAHNRAVGGSKSSQHLLGRAADIRVQGVSVEDVAAYAESLMPDWGGVGRYPVKAGRATGW
;
A
#
# COMPACT_ATOMS: atom_id res chain seq x y z
N MET A 1 -0.64 7.74 12.10
CA MET A 1 -2.02 7.78 12.66
C MET A 1 -2.96 7.01 11.75
N LEU A 2 -3.72 6.12 12.32
CA LEU A 2 -4.70 5.34 11.57
C LEU A 2 -5.97 6.17 11.35
N ASN A 3 -6.38 6.28 10.10
CA ASN A 3 -7.58 7.01 9.70
C ASN A 3 -8.55 6.07 8.99
N VAL A 4 -9.84 6.38 9.09
CA VAL A 4 -10.90 5.64 8.40
C VAL A 4 -11.58 6.55 7.38
N TYR A 5 -11.87 5.99 6.20
CA TYR A 5 -12.52 6.70 5.11
C TYR A 5 -13.67 5.87 4.54
N SER A 6 -14.65 6.53 3.98
CA SER A 6 -15.70 5.89 3.18
C SER A 6 -15.27 5.88 1.72
N ARG A 7 -15.23 4.72 1.09
CA ARG A 7 -14.87 4.61 -0.33
C ARG A 7 -15.83 5.41 -1.22
N THR A 8 -17.11 5.37 -0.91
CA THR A 8 -18.13 6.06 -1.72
C THR A 8 -18.15 7.56 -1.49
N ARG A 9 -17.96 8.01 -0.26
CA ARG A 9 -17.99 9.42 0.11
C ARG A 9 -16.63 10.10 -0.05
N ASP A 10 -15.56 9.43 0.36
CA ASP A 10 -14.23 10.01 0.48
C ASP A 10 -13.23 9.49 -0.55
N GLY A 11 -13.67 8.64 -1.49
CA GLY A 11 -12.77 7.95 -2.41
C GLY A 11 -11.85 8.87 -3.20
N GLU A 12 -12.32 10.05 -3.59
CA GLU A 12 -11.54 11.02 -4.36
C GLU A 12 -10.68 11.94 -3.49
N THR A 13 -10.77 11.82 -2.15
CA THR A 13 -9.99 12.64 -1.23
C THR A 13 -8.50 12.34 -1.39
N LEU A 14 -7.69 13.37 -1.57
CA LEU A 14 -6.25 13.25 -1.60
C LEU A 14 -5.72 13.05 -0.19
N LEU A 15 -5.05 11.93 0.03
CA LEU A 15 -4.36 11.64 1.29
C LEU A 15 -2.93 12.20 1.27
N SER A 16 -2.39 12.36 0.08
CA SER A 16 -1.16 13.07 -0.22
C SER A 16 -1.24 13.58 -1.66
N ARG A 17 -0.21 14.27 -2.13
CA ARG A 17 -0.22 14.87 -3.45
C ARG A 17 -0.54 13.86 -4.57
N SER A 18 -0.13 12.61 -4.44
CA SER A 18 -0.25 11.61 -5.51
C SER A 18 -1.19 10.45 -5.19
N PHE A 19 -1.76 10.39 -4.00
CA PHE A 19 -2.58 9.24 -3.58
C PHE A 19 -3.95 9.65 -3.09
N ARG A 20 -4.98 8.96 -3.58
CA ARG A 20 -6.37 9.15 -3.16
C ARG A 20 -6.81 8.00 -2.28
N ALA A 21 -7.79 8.26 -1.40
CA ALA A 21 -8.31 7.27 -0.47
C ALA A 21 -8.74 5.97 -1.17
N LYS A 22 -9.41 6.07 -2.32
CA LYS A 22 -9.91 4.89 -3.05
C LYS A 22 -8.82 3.91 -3.47
N GLU A 23 -7.57 4.37 -3.62
CA GLU A 23 -6.46 3.49 -4.00
C GLU A 23 -6.13 2.46 -2.92
N PHE A 24 -6.51 2.74 -1.68
CA PHE A 24 -6.29 1.87 -0.52
C PHE A 24 -7.48 0.99 -0.18
N ALA A 25 -8.60 1.12 -0.89
CA ALA A 25 -9.81 0.37 -0.59
C ALA A 25 -9.62 -1.14 -0.80
N CYS A 26 -10.33 -1.92 0.02
CA CYS A 26 -10.31 -3.37 -0.14
C CYS A 26 -10.91 -3.77 -1.49
N LYS A 27 -10.28 -4.74 -2.15
CA LYS A 27 -10.70 -5.20 -3.49
C LYS A 27 -12.01 -5.97 -3.49
N ASP A 28 -12.55 -6.31 -2.31
CA ASP A 28 -13.86 -6.97 -2.20
C ASP A 28 -15.03 -6.00 -2.31
N GLY A 29 -14.77 -4.69 -2.46
CA GLY A 29 -15.81 -3.67 -2.61
C GLY A 29 -16.35 -3.12 -1.30
N THR A 30 -15.81 -3.53 -0.15
CA THR A 30 -16.21 -3.01 1.16
C THR A 30 -16.00 -1.50 1.22
N ASP A 31 -16.99 -0.77 1.73
CA ASP A 31 -16.97 0.68 1.73
C ASP A 31 -15.96 1.30 2.69
N PRO A 32 -16.00 1.01 4.01
CA PRO A 32 -15.01 1.61 4.90
C PRO A 32 -13.61 1.05 4.62
N LEU A 33 -12.62 1.93 4.66
CA LEU A 33 -11.23 1.56 4.50
C LEU A 33 -10.39 2.25 5.58
N PHE A 34 -9.33 1.58 5.99
CA PHE A 34 -8.41 2.09 7.00
C PHE A 34 -7.04 2.30 6.36
N VAL A 35 -6.44 3.44 6.63
CA VAL A 35 -5.11 3.80 6.10
C VAL A 35 -4.33 4.50 7.19
N ASP A 36 -3.11 4.04 7.45
CA ASP A 36 -2.19 4.72 8.33
C ASP A 36 -1.51 5.86 7.56
N SER A 37 -1.50 7.05 8.14
CA SER A 37 -0.90 8.22 7.50
C SER A 37 0.61 8.07 7.26
N GLU A 38 1.30 7.30 8.09
CA GLU A 38 2.73 7.03 7.88
C GLU A 38 2.96 6.19 6.63
N LEU A 39 2.07 5.23 6.35
CA LEU A 39 2.13 4.47 5.10
C LEU A 39 2.02 5.39 3.90
N VAL A 40 1.08 6.32 3.92
CA VAL A 40 0.89 7.29 2.83
C VAL A 40 2.16 8.12 2.63
N GLN A 41 2.78 8.57 3.70
CA GLN A 41 4.02 9.36 3.63
C GLN A 41 5.16 8.58 2.98
N VAL A 42 5.30 7.30 3.33
CA VAL A 42 6.32 6.44 2.73
C VAL A 42 6.06 6.24 1.24
N LEU A 43 4.82 5.97 0.86
CA LEU A 43 4.45 5.79 -0.54
C LEU A 43 4.66 7.07 -1.35
N GLN A 44 4.34 8.23 -0.78
CA GLN A 44 4.58 9.51 -1.45
C GLN A 44 6.08 9.76 -1.65
N ALA A 45 6.91 9.43 -0.66
CA ALA A 45 8.35 9.54 -0.79
C ALA A 45 8.90 8.65 -1.91
N ILE A 46 8.39 7.43 -2.03
CA ILE A 46 8.76 6.52 -3.13
C ILE A 46 8.35 7.13 -4.47
N ARG A 47 7.14 7.65 -4.57
CA ARG A 47 6.63 8.29 -5.78
C ARG A 47 7.53 9.45 -6.22
N ASP A 48 7.91 10.28 -5.27
CA ASP A 48 8.73 11.47 -5.55
C ASP A 48 10.17 11.08 -5.92
N HIS A 49 10.74 10.09 -5.23
CA HIS A 49 12.10 9.65 -5.48
C HIS A 49 12.29 9.11 -6.89
N PHE A 50 11.40 8.23 -7.32
CA PHE A 50 11.52 7.58 -8.64
C PHE A 50 10.89 8.41 -9.77
N GLY A 51 10.07 9.40 -9.45
CA GLY A 51 9.37 10.21 -10.46
C GLY A 51 8.48 9.39 -11.37
N ALA A 52 7.95 8.27 -10.89
CA ALA A 52 7.16 7.33 -11.68
C ALA A 52 5.88 6.95 -10.96
N PRO A 53 4.80 6.60 -11.68
CA PRO A 53 3.56 6.19 -11.07
C PRO A 53 3.72 4.99 -10.14
N VAL A 54 3.14 5.08 -8.95
CA VAL A 54 3.06 3.99 -7.98
C VAL A 54 1.64 3.46 -7.99
N VAL A 55 1.50 2.18 -8.32
CA VAL A 55 0.21 1.50 -8.34
C VAL A 55 0.09 0.65 -7.08
N ILE A 56 -0.97 0.88 -6.30
CA ILE A 56 -1.29 0.06 -5.14
C ILE A 56 -2.12 -1.11 -5.61
N THR A 57 -1.54 -2.31 -5.58
CA THR A 57 -2.23 -3.52 -6.00
C THR A 57 -3.06 -4.13 -4.88
N SER A 58 -2.70 -3.87 -3.62
CA SER A 58 -3.48 -4.26 -2.45
C SER A 58 -3.17 -3.30 -1.30
N GLY A 59 -4.19 -2.65 -0.77
CA GLY A 59 -4.11 -1.80 0.41
C GLY A 59 -4.79 -2.45 1.60
N TYR A 60 -5.80 -1.79 2.17
CA TYR A 60 -6.59 -2.34 3.25
C TYR A 60 -7.27 -3.65 2.81
N ARG A 61 -7.32 -4.62 3.72
CA ARG A 61 -8.05 -5.87 3.53
C ARG A 61 -8.99 -6.12 4.69
N THR A 62 -10.24 -6.50 4.38
CA THR A 62 -11.13 -7.10 5.37
C THR A 62 -10.61 -8.50 5.74
N ALA A 63 -11.02 -9.01 6.89
CA ALA A 63 -10.64 -10.36 7.31
C ALA A 63 -11.06 -11.41 6.27
N ALA A 64 -12.26 -11.26 5.71
CA ALA A 64 -12.78 -12.19 4.70
C ALA A 64 -11.94 -12.16 3.42
N HIS A 65 -11.60 -10.97 2.91
CA HIS A 65 -10.79 -10.84 1.70
C HIS A 65 -9.36 -11.34 1.94
N ASN A 66 -8.79 -11.01 3.09
CA ASN A 66 -7.44 -11.48 3.46
C ASN A 66 -7.37 -13.01 3.45
N ARG A 67 -8.39 -13.66 3.99
CA ARG A 67 -8.50 -15.12 4.00
C ARG A 67 -8.62 -15.68 2.59
N ALA A 68 -9.42 -15.04 1.73
CA ALA A 68 -9.64 -15.47 0.35
C ALA A 68 -8.38 -15.40 -0.50
N VAL A 69 -7.50 -14.44 -0.25
CA VAL A 69 -6.22 -14.30 -0.99
C VAL A 69 -5.04 -15.00 -0.32
N GLY A 70 -5.30 -15.76 0.75
CA GLY A 70 -4.28 -16.52 1.45
C GLY A 70 -3.34 -15.68 2.31
N GLY A 71 -3.79 -14.52 2.77
CA GLY A 71 -3.00 -13.67 3.65
C GLY A 71 -2.87 -14.22 5.06
N SER A 72 -1.82 -13.79 5.76
CA SER A 72 -1.59 -14.15 7.16
C SER A 72 -2.70 -13.61 8.05
N LYS A 73 -3.07 -14.35 9.08
CA LYS A 73 -4.02 -13.90 10.10
C LYS A 73 -3.55 -12.62 10.81
N SER A 74 -2.25 -12.38 10.83
CA SER A 74 -1.63 -11.20 11.44
C SER A 74 -1.21 -10.16 10.41
N SER A 75 -1.77 -10.19 9.21
CA SER A 75 -1.40 -9.29 8.13
C SER A 75 -1.61 -7.82 8.52
N GLN A 76 -0.62 -6.99 8.23
CA GLN A 76 -0.71 -5.55 8.43
C GLN A 76 -1.74 -4.90 7.49
N HIS A 77 -2.10 -5.56 6.39
CA HIS A 77 -3.19 -5.11 5.51
C HIS A 77 -4.52 -5.00 6.25
N LEU A 78 -4.77 -5.86 7.24
CA LEU A 78 -5.97 -5.81 8.08
C LEU A 78 -6.04 -4.55 8.93
N LEU A 79 -4.90 -3.93 9.20
CA LEU A 79 -4.78 -2.74 10.04
C LEU A 79 -4.65 -1.45 9.22
N GLY A 80 -4.67 -1.54 7.89
CA GLY A 80 -4.43 -0.38 7.03
C GLY A 80 -2.98 0.12 7.07
N ARG A 81 -2.03 -0.74 7.45
CA ARG A 81 -0.61 -0.39 7.61
C ARG A 81 0.29 -1.02 6.56
N ALA A 82 -0.27 -1.68 5.58
CA ALA A 82 0.50 -2.33 4.52
C ALA A 82 -0.06 -2.01 3.16
N ALA A 83 0.81 -1.99 2.18
CA ALA A 83 0.44 -1.89 0.78
C ALA A 83 1.37 -2.74 -0.06
N ASP A 84 0.77 -3.47 -1.00
CA ASP A 84 1.51 -4.09 -2.09
C ASP A 84 1.52 -3.09 -3.23
N ILE A 85 2.69 -2.79 -3.76
CA ILE A 85 2.84 -1.75 -4.77
C ILE A 85 3.67 -2.22 -5.95
N ARG A 86 3.50 -1.48 -7.04
CA ARG A 86 4.33 -1.59 -8.23
C ARG A 86 4.70 -0.18 -8.67
N VAL A 87 5.97 0.04 -8.98
CA VAL A 87 6.45 1.32 -9.50
C VAL A 87 6.80 1.13 -10.97
N GLN A 88 6.16 1.88 -11.84
CA GLN A 88 6.31 1.75 -13.28
C GLN A 88 7.76 1.99 -13.71
N GLY A 89 8.33 1.02 -14.42
CA GLY A 89 9.68 1.14 -14.98
C GLY A 89 10.81 0.99 -13.96
N VAL A 90 10.51 0.64 -12.71
CA VAL A 90 11.50 0.49 -11.64
C VAL A 90 11.49 -0.95 -11.13
N SER A 91 12.68 -1.52 -10.93
CA SER A 91 12.80 -2.89 -10.44
C SER A 91 12.32 -3.02 -8.98
N VAL A 92 11.88 -4.22 -8.62
CA VAL A 92 11.48 -4.54 -7.23
C VAL A 92 12.64 -4.27 -6.27
N GLU A 93 13.86 -4.63 -6.65
CA GLU A 93 15.04 -4.42 -5.79
C GLU A 93 15.32 -2.95 -5.53
N ASP A 94 15.20 -2.09 -6.54
CA ASP A 94 15.43 -0.66 -6.37
C ASP A 94 14.36 -0.03 -5.48
N VAL A 95 13.10 -0.42 -5.67
CA VAL A 95 12.00 0.06 -4.82
C VAL A 95 12.21 -0.40 -3.38
N ALA A 96 12.53 -1.67 -3.18
CA ALA A 96 12.75 -2.23 -1.85
C ALA A 96 13.93 -1.58 -1.13
N ALA A 97 15.04 -1.36 -1.82
CA ALA A 97 16.21 -0.71 -1.23
C ALA A 97 15.89 0.70 -0.75
N TYR A 98 15.16 1.47 -1.56
CA TYR A 98 14.75 2.81 -1.16
C TYR A 98 13.77 2.79 0.01
N ALA A 99 12.77 1.90 -0.04
CA ALA A 99 11.79 1.78 1.05
C ALA A 99 12.47 1.41 2.37
N GLU A 100 13.43 0.49 2.35
CA GLU A 100 14.20 0.11 3.53
C GLU A 100 14.97 1.30 4.11
N SER A 101 15.48 2.18 3.26
CA SER A 101 16.21 3.37 3.71
C SER A 101 15.30 4.36 4.44
N LEU A 102 14.00 4.35 4.14
CA LEU A 102 13.02 5.21 4.82
C LEU A 102 12.58 4.65 6.17
N MET A 103 12.80 3.36 6.41
CA MET A 103 12.27 2.64 7.57
C MET A 103 13.34 1.74 8.20
N PRO A 104 14.46 2.31 8.69
CA PRO A 104 15.57 1.48 9.17
C PRO A 104 15.25 0.69 10.43
N ASP A 105 14.41 1.23 11.34
CA ASP A 105 14.17 0.67 12.66
C ASP A 105 12.75 0.11 12.85
N TRP A 106 11.86 0.35 11.89
CA TRP A 106 10.47 -0.09 11.96
C TRP A 106 9.92 -0.29 10.56
N GLY A 107 8.92 -1.14 10.47
CA GLY A 107 8.36 -1.54 9.20
C GLY A 107 9.16 -2.66 8.55
N GLY A 108 8.55 -3.36 7.64
CA GLY A 108 9.14 -4.46 6.90
C GLY A 108 8.92 -4.28 5.41
N VAL A 109 9.88 -4.72 4.60
CA VAL A 109 9.78 -4.68 3.15
C VAL A 109 9.91 -6.10 2.62
N GLY A 110 8.85 -6.59 1.98
CA GLY A 110 8.87 -7.87 1.28
C GLY A 110 9.16 -7.66 -0.20
N ARG A 111 9.94 -8.56 -0.77
CA ARG A 111 10.23 -8.57 -2.20
C ARG A 111 9.52 -9.74 -2.84
N TYR A 112 8.60 -9.45 -3.75
CA TYR A 112 7.91 -10.50 -4.48
C TYR A 112 8.57 -10.68 -5.85
N PRO A 113 8.77 -11.95 -6.31
CA PRO A 113 9.33 -12.18 -7.65
C PRO A 113 8.48 -11.47 -8.70
N VAL A 114 9.14 -10.97 -9.75
CA VAL A 114 8.47 -10.32 -10.88
C VAL A 114 7.67 -11.34 -11.67
N LYS A 115 6.61 -11.83 -11.09
CA LYS A 115 5.50 -12.42 -11.83
C LYS A 115 4.45 -11.36 -11.91
N ALA A 116 4.15 -10.88 -13.09
CA ALA A 116 3.16 -9.85 -13.29
C ALA A 116 3.54 -8.46 -12.72
N GLY A 117 4.83 -8.14 -12.64
CA GLY A 117 5.28 -6.81 -12.25
C GLY A 117 4.95 -6.41 -10.82
N ARG A 118 4.81 -7.36 -9.92
CA ARG A 118 4.59 -7.07 -8.50
C ARG A 118 5.86 -6.60 -7.83
N ALA A 119 5.72 -5.53 -7.10
CA ALA A 119 6.74 -5.05 -6.20
C ALA A 119 6.26 -5.23 -4.76
N THR A 120 7.05 -4.83 -3.88
CA THR A 120 7.04 -4.92 -2.44
C THR A 120 5.70 -4.77 -1.74
N GLY A 121 5.52 -5.57 -0.69
CA GLY A 121 4.56 -5.35 0.35
C GLY A 121 5.21 -4.97 1.67
N TRP A 122 4.38 -4.53 2.60
CA TRP A 122 4.84 -4.14 3.91
C TRP A 122 3.75 -4.38 4.96
#